data_d97eaa549d7f9cb1e181f0ddb154e604
#
_entry.id   d97eaa549d7f9cb1e181f0ddb154e604
#
_cell.length_a   1.000
_cell.length_b   1.000
_cell.length_c   1.000
_cell.angle_alpha   90.00
_cell.angle_beta   90.00
_cell.angle_gamma   90.00
#
_symmetry.space_group_name_H-M   'P 1'
#
loop_
_entity.id
_entity.type
_entity.pdbx_description
1 polymer ?
#
loop_
_entity_poly.entity_id
_entity_poly.type
_entity_poly.pdbx_seq_one_letter_code
_entity_poly.pdbx_strand_id
1 'polypeptide(L)'
;MGKSGGKRPGSQKRTKTDELPIHRDLPLVIEGLPAGTRIEGYRDFVVQDLKIAAHNTRYRRTVYRLPDGSLQVADLPAEVSGHFGVQLKQFILYQVHQTHVSHARLLEQLHEYGIDISAGQLNAILLYGHDAFHAEKEALLPTAREVSGVLHTDDTSARHRGQNAVCTHFGNELFASFHTTDSKSRLNFLRLLCLPEERYSLNEEMLLSLELWGAPQVLQERIAALEEAAYLGRETFAKQLDRWGITSESHRTMVCEAALYGTLLTERWYDNLGLVSDDAPQFKLLGFVHGLCWVHAERKVSRLIPLTPQHQQAVENLRDQIWKFYQRLQAYRVAPRETQRVRLADEFDRLFQQRTGYPALNEALKLLFAKRDGLLAVLEHPHLPLHNNLSESDIREYARLRKVSGGTRSDLGRRCRDTFLSLKKTCRKLGVSFWQFLKDRLSGAATIPPLPDLMRQAAAAH
;
A
#
# COMPACT_ATOMS: atom_id res chain seq x y z
N MET A 1 1.91 35.33 25.25
CA MET A 1 1.47 35.96 24.00
C MET A 1 0.81 34.91 23.10
N GLY A 2 -0.46 35.09 22.82
CA GLY A 2 -1.29 34.08 22.17
C GLY A 2 -0.91 33.85 20.72
N LYS A 3 -0.77 32.57 20.32
CA LYS A 3 -0.66 32.15 18.93
C LYS A 3 -2.02 32.42 18.25
N SER A 4 -2.06 33.33 17.30
CA SER A 4 -3.19 33.51 16.39
C SER A 4 -3.28 32.25 15.53
N GLY A 5 -4.20 31.36 15.90
CA GLY A 5 -4.52 30.21 15.06
C GLY A 5 -5.16 30.68 13.76
N GLY A 6 -4.47 30.60 12.63
CA GLY A 6 -5.05 30.79 11.33
C GLY A 6 -6.26 29.85 11.19
N LYS A 7 -7.43 30.42 10.88
CA LYS A 7 -8.63 29.62 10.59
C LYS A 7 -8.31 28.66 9.45
N ARG A 8 -8.53 27.35 9.67
CA ARG A 8 -8.52 26.37 8.59
C ARG A 8 -9.49 26.85 7.51
N PRO A 9 -9.16 26.78 6.21
CA PRO A 9 -10.11 27.12 5.16
C PRO A 9 -11.38 26.32 5.41
N GLY A 10 -12.46 27.03 5.71
CA GLY A 10 -13.77 26.43 5.91
C GLY A 10 -14.17 25.71 4.63
N SER A 11 -14.72 24.50 4.72
CA SER A 11 -15.37 23.89 3.57
C SER A 11 -16.39 24.92 3.05
N GLN A 12 -16.33 25.24 1.75
CA GLN A 12 -17.36 26.07 1.12
C GLN A 12 -18.70 25.43 1.44
N LYS A 13 -19.63 26.20 2.00
CA LYS A 13 -20.99 25.75 2.23
C LYS A 13 -21.61 25.46 0.87
N ARG A 14 -21.59 24.18 0.46
CA ARG A 14 -22.42 23.74 -0.66
C ARG A 14 -23.88 23.91 -0.23
N THR A 15 -24.67 24.56 -1.05
CA THR A 15 -26.12 24.46 -0.97
C THR A 15 -26.47 22.99 -1.20
N LYS A 16 -27.04 22.34 -0.21
CA LYS A 16 -27.28 20.88 -0.20
C LYS A 16 -28.28 20.38 -1.25
N THR A 17 -28.91 21.24 -2.01
CA THR A 17 -30.14 20.96 -2.75
C THR A 17 -29.94 20.82 -4.26
N ASP A 18 -28.94 21.47 -4.88
CA ASP A 18 -28.95 21.69 -6.32
C ASP A 18 -28.47 20.49 -7.17
N GLU A 19 -27.91 19.43 -6.56
CA GLU A 19 -27.32 18.30 -7.30
C GLU A 19 -27.78 16.91 -6.80
N LEU A 20 -28.76 16.83 -5.89
CA LEU A 20 -29.20 15.54 -5.36
C LEU A 20 -30.30 14.92 -6.23
N PRO A 21 -30.18 13.62 -6.60
CA PRO A 21 -31.26 12.93 -7.28
C PRO A 21 -32.50 12.84 -6.36
N ILE A 22 -33.62 13.35 -6.80
CA ILE A 22 -34.89 13.29 -6.06
C ILE A 22 -35.58 11.97 -6.36
N HIS A 23 -35.74 11.13 -5.34
CA HIS A 23 -36.40 9.82 -5.47
C HIS A 23 -37.88 9.84 -5.13
N ARG A 24 -38.34 10.88 -4.42
CA ARG A 24 -39.72 11.08 -4.08
C ARG A 24 -39.98 12.57 -3.93
N ASP A 25 -40.99 13.08 -4.63
CA ASP A 25 -41.47 14.44 -4.53
C ASP A 25 -42.81 14.44 -3.80
N LEU A 26 -42.94 15.28 -2.78
CA LEU A 26 -44.13 15.37 -1.93
C LEU A 26 -44.58 16.84 -1.86
N PRO A 27 -45.60 17.23 -2.65
CA PRO A 27 -46.17 18.56 -2.53
C PRO A 27 -46.86 18.72 -1.16
N LEU A 28 -46.51 19.76 -0.46
CA LEU A 28 -47.15 20.15 0.78
C LEU A 28 -48.11 21.33 0.50
N VAL A 29 -49.34 21.17 0.90
CA VAL A 29 -50.38 22.19 0.70
C VAL A 29 -50.94 22.65 2.05
N ILE A 30 -51.37 23.89 2.13
CA ILE A 30 -52.07 24.43 3.30
C ILE A 30 -53.59 24.30 3.03
N GLU A 31 -54.29 23.62 3.89
CA GLU A 31 -55.75 23.50 3.83
C GLU A 31 -56.43 24.71 4.44
N GLY A 32 -57.66 25.00 4.00
CA GLY A 32 -58.49 26.07 4.58
C GLY A 32 -58.09 27.50 4.16
N LEU A 33 -57.40 27.66 3.03
CA LEU A 33 -57.05 28.98 2.51
C LEU A 33 -58.29 29.75 2.02
N PRO A 34 -58.30 31.09 2.12
CA PRO A 34 -59.41 31.93 1.61
C PRO A 34 -59.63 31.76 0.10
N ALA A 35 -60.88 31.93 -0.33
CA ALA A 35 -61.26 31.89 -1.75
C ALA A 35 -60.48 32.94 -2.53
N GLY A 36 -59.90 32.54 -3.70
CA GLY A 36 -59.09 33.42 -4.54
C GLY A 36 -57.59 33.36 -4.25
N THR A 37 -57.13 32.60 -3.27
CA THR A 37 -55.69 32.38 -3.02
C THR A 37 -55.05 31.71 -4.23
N ARG A 38 -53.86 32.22 -4.65
CA ARG A 38 -53.07 31.68 -5.77
C ARG A 38 -51.73 31.18 -5.28
N ILE A 39 -51.20 30.16 -5.93
CA ILE A 39 -49.86 29.67 -5.69
C ILE A 39 -48.90 30.61 -6.45
N GLU A 40 -47.97 31.24 -5.74
CA GLU A 40 -46.94 32.11 -6.33
C GLU A 40 -45.60 31.37 -6.61
N GLY A 41 -45.42 30.18 -6.06
CA GLY A 41 -44.19 29.39 -6.29
C GLY A 41 -44.00 28.33 -5.22
N TYR A 42 -42.86 27.69 -5.29
CA TYR A 42 -42.45 26.62 -4.39
C TYR A 42 -41.12 26.97 -3.71
N ARG A 43 -40.96 26.48 -2.50
CA ARG A 43 -39.65 26.48 -1.77
C ARG A 43 -39.32 25.05 -1.43
N ASP A 44 -38.31 24.52 -2.14
CA ASP A 44 -37.92 23.13 -1.97
C ASP A 44 -37.14 22.94 -0.66
N PHE A 45 -37.42 21.84 0.01
CA PHE A 45 -36.68 21.38 1.17
C PHE A 45 -36.35 19.90 1.00
N VAL A 46 -35.06 19.57 0.74
CA VAL A 46 -34.62 18.21 0.46
C VAL A 46 -34.12 17.55 1.73
N VAL A 47 -34.71 16.41 2.07
CA VAL A 47 -34.24 15.50 3.12
C VAL A 47 -33.56 14.30 2.50
N GLN A 48 -32.30 14.09 2.83
CA GLN A 48 -31.53 12.90 2.40
C GLN A 48 -31.56 11.88 3.53
N ASP A 49 -32.07 10.69 3.25
CA ASP A 49 -32.17 9.58 4.19
C ASP A 49 -31.52 8.33 3.66
N LEU A 50 -31.30 7.33 4.51
CA LEU A 50 -30.73 6.02 4.18
C LEU A 50 -31.75 4.93 4.46
N LYS A 51 -32.07 4.09 3.46
CA LYS A 51 -32.93 2.92 3.62
C LYS A 51 -32.10 1.65 3.44
N ILE A 52 -31.99 0.86 4.50
CA ILE A 52 -31.36 -0.46 4.47
C ILE A 52 -32.45 -1.50 4.76
N ALA A 53 -32.64 -2.46 3.85
CA ALA A 53 -33.60 -3.54 4.00
C ALA A 53 -33.14 -4.79 3.24
N ALA A 54 -33.49 -5.97 3.76
CA ALA A 54 -33.33 -7.19 3.03
C ALA A 54 -34.20 -7.19 1.76
N HIS A 55 -33.66 -7.67 0.64
CA HIS A 55 -34.39 -7.83 -0.61
C HIS A 55 -34.23 -9.26 -1.10
N ASN A 56 -35.33 -10.04 -1.03
CA ASN A 56 -35.34 -11.45 -1.37
C ASN A 56 -36.06 -11.66 -2.71
N THR A 57 -35.42 -12.32 -3.67
CA THR A 57 -35.98 -12.69 -4.96
C THR A 57 -36.19 -14.20 -5.00
N ARG A 58 -37.43 -14.64 -5.30
CA ARG A 58 -37.75 -16.04 -5.51
C ARG A 58 -37.70 -16.36 -7.01
N TYR A 59 -36.74 -17.17 -7.41
CA TYR A 59 -36.68 -17.76 -8.75
C TYR A 59 -37.48 -19.04 -8.75
N ARG A 60 -38.65 -19.06 -9.38
CA ARG A 60 -39.52 -20.23 -9.48
C ARG A 60 -39.19 -20.98 -10.77
N ARG A 61 -38.31 -22.00 -10.68
CA ARG A 61 -37.88 -22.82 -11.81
C ARG A 61 -38.94 -23.79 -12.20
N THR A 62 -39.45 -23.72 -13.43
CA THR A 62 -40.44 -24.66 -13.95
C THR A 62 -39.77 -26.00 -14.25
N VAL A 63 -40.43 -27.10 -13.83
CA VAL A 63 -39.99 -28.43 -14.14
C VAL A 63 -40.90 -28.98 -15.23
N TYR A 64 -40.32 -29.42 -16.33
CA TYR A 64 -41.00 -30.01 -17.46
C TYR A 64 -40.77 -31.53 -17.47
N ARG A 65 -41.80 -32.29 -17.84
CA ARG A 65 -41.64 -33.71 -18.18
C ARG A 65 -41.62 -33.84 -19.67
N LEU A 66 -40.52 -34.36 -20.21
CA LEU A 66 -40.35 -34.56 -21.65
C LEU A 66 -41.12 -35.82 -22.11
N PRO A 67 -41.36 -35.96 -23.46
CA PRO A 67 -42.08 -37.13 -24.01
C PRO A 67 -41.42 -38.48 -23.69
N ASP A 68 -40.10 -38.50 -23.46
CA ASP A 68 -39.31 -39.67 -23.07
C ASP A 68 -39.43 -40.00 -21.57
N GLY A 69 -40.19 -39.20 -20.80
CA GLY A 69 -40.37 -39.35 -19.36
C GLY A 69 -39.29 -38.66 -18.52
N SER A 70 -38.22 -38.10 -19.10
CA SER A 70 -37.18 -37.36 -18.39
C SER A 70 -37.69 -36.04 -17.86
N LEU A 71 -37.02 -35.50 -16.83
CA LEU A 71 -37.35 -34.17 -16.26
C LEU A 71 -36.31 -33.17 -16.68
N GLN A 72 -36.78 -32.02 -17.14
CA GLN A 72 -35.95 -30.84 -17.41
C GLN A 72 -36.40 -29.68 -16.52
N VAL A 73 -35.43 -28.99 -15.90
CA VAL A 73 -35.68 -27.87 -15.01
C VAL A 73 -35.13 -26.60 -15.68
N ALA A 74 -35.94 -25.55 -15.71
CA ALA A 74 -35.49 -24.27 -16.25
C ALA A 74 -34.24 -23.75 -15.53
N ASP A 75 -33.29 -23.21 -16.25
CA ASP A 75 -32.04 -22.70 -15.68
C ASP A 75 -32.26 -21.40 -14.89
N LEU A 76 -31.34 -21.13 -13.95
CA LEU A 76 -31.24 -19.81 -13.34
C LEU A 76 -30.57 -18.80 -14.30
N PRO A 77 -30.89 -17.51 -14.20
CA PRO A 77 -30.13 -16.48 -14.89
C PRO A 77 -28.62 -16.62 -14.61
N ALA A 78 -27.78 -16.36 -15.63
CA ALA A 78 -26.33 -16.57 -15.53
C ALA A 78 -25.65 -15.74 -14.42
N GLU A 79 -26.25 -14.60 -14.08
CA GLU A 79 -25.79 -13.71 -13.00
C GLU A 79 -26.10 -14.24 -11.58
N VAL A 80 -26.92 -15.29 -11.46
CA VAL A 80 -27.31 -15.87 -10.16
C VAL A 80 -26.37 -16.99 -9.78
N SER A 81 -25.37 -16.66 -8.99
CA SER A 81 -24.40 -17.61 -8.43
C SER A 81 -24.57 -17.81 -6.92
N GLY A 82 -25.42 -18.78 -6.54
CA GLY A 82 -25.68 -19.11 -5.12
C GLY A 82 -26.79 -18.24 -4.49
N HIS A 83 -26.90 -18.30 -3.17
CA HIS A 83 -28.02 -17.72 -2.41
C HIS A 83 -27.83 -16.25 -2.02
N PHE A 84 -26.65 -15.68 -2.20
CA PHE A 84 -26.32 -14.30 -1.81
C PHE A 84 -26.00 -13.46 -3.04
N GLY A 85 -26.78 -12.39 -3.25
CA GLY A 85 -26.63 -11.49 -4.39
C GLY A 85 -25.40 -10.59 -4.32
N VAL A 86 -25.05 -9.99 -5.47
CA VAL A 86 -23.89 -9.11 -5.64
C VAL A 86 -23.89 -7.95 -4.65
N GLN A 87 -25.05 -7.32 -4.39
CA GLN A 87 -25.13 -6.16 -3.49
C GLN A 87 -24.81 -6.55 -2.03
N LEU A 88 -25.26 -7.72 -1.57
CA LEU A 88 -24.93 -8.21 -0.23
C LEU A 88 -23.44 -8.56 -0.12
N LYS A 89 -22.87 -9.25 -1.13
CA LYS A 89 -21.43 -9.53 -1.18
C LYS A 89 -20.60 -8.26 -1.18
N GLN A 90 -20.98 -7.25 -1.97
CA GLN A 90 -20.38 -5.93 -2.00
C GLN A 90 -20.42 -5.26 -0.62
N PHE A 91 -21.58 -5.25 0.03
CA PHE A 91 -21.76 -4.67 1.37
C PHE A 91 -20.82 -5.36 2.38
N ILE A 92 -20.80 -6.69 2.41
CA ILE A 92 -19.96 -7.49 3.31
C ILE A 92 -18.47 -7.16 3.12
N LEU A 93 -17.98 -7.19 1.88
CA LEU A 93 -16.58 -6.87 1.57
C LEU A 93 -16.24 -5.42 1.94
N TYR A 94 -17.15 -4.49 1.67
CA TYR A 94 -16.94 -3.09 2.02
C TYR A 94 -16.88 -2.90 3.54
N GLN A 95 -17.80 -3.49 4.31
CA GLN A 95 -17.81 -3.39 5.76
C GLN A 95 -16.53 -3.94 6.40
N VAL A 96 -16.01 -5.06 5.91
CA VAL A 96 -14.78 -5.64 6.46
C VAL A 96 -13.54 -4.85 6.01
N HIS A 97 -13.42 -4.55 4.73
CA HIS A 97 -12.17 -4.01 4.19
C HIS A 97 -12.08 -2.48 4.22
N GLN A 98 -13.19 -1.76 4.13
CA GLN A 98 -13.22 -0.30 4.20
C GLN A 98 -13.41 0.21 5.62
N THR A 99 -14.39 -0.33 6.35
CA THR A 99 -14.78 0.18 7.66
C THR A 99 -14.18 -0.61 8.83
N HIS A 100 -13.52 -1.75 8.53
CA HIS A 100 -12.85 -2.61 9.52
C HIS A 100 -13.79 -3.22 10.57
N VAL A 101 -15.05 -3.46 10.21
CA VAL A 101 -15.99 -4.16 11.10
C VAL A 101 -15.51 -5.60 11.29
N SER A 102 -15.51 -6.08 12.54
CA SER A 102 -15.17 -7.48 12.83
C SER A 102 -16.26 -8.43 12.34
N HIS A 103 -15.88 -9.67 11.99
CA HIS A 103 -16.84 -10.65 11.43
C HIS A 103 -18.02 -10.90 12.37
N ALA A 104 -17.80 -10.98 13.69
CA ALA A 104 -18.88 -11.18 14.66
C ALA A 104 -19.86 -10.00 14.66
N ARG A 105 -19.36 -8.78 14.67
CA ARG A 105 -20.22 -7.58 14.63
C ARG A 105 -20.98 -7.44 13.31
N LEU A 106 -20.33 -7.79 12.21
CA LEU A 106 -20.99 -7.78 10.91
C LEU A 106 -22.10 -8.84 10.83
N LEU A 107 -21.88 -10.02 11.40
CA LEU A 107 -22.91 -11.06 11.46
C LEU A 107 -24.14 -10.59 12.26
N GLU A 108 -23.92 -10.01 13.45
CA GLU A 108 -25.00 -9.40 14.26
C GLU A 108 -25.78 -8.35 13.45
N GLN A 109 -25.07 -7.42 12.81
CA GLN A 109 -25.66 -6.37 11.98
C GLN A 109 -26.51 -6.92 10.82
N LEU A 110 -26.01 -7.95 10.13
CA LEU A 110 -26.74 -8.59 9.04
C LEU A 110 -28.02 -9.26 9.52
N HIS A 111 -28.00 -9.90 10.69
CA HIS A 111 -29.20 -10.49 11.30
C HIS A 111 -30.22 -9.40 11.67
N GLU A 112 -29.80 -8.27 12.24
CA GLU A 112 -30.67 -7.13 12.54
C GLU A 112 -31.32 -6.55 11.26
N TYR A 113 -30.67 -6.65 10.11
CA TYR A 113 -31.23 -6.24 8.81
C TYR A 113 -32.13 -7.30 8.18
N GLY A 114 -32.34 -8.43 8.85
CA GLY A 114 -33.17 -9.53 8.36
C GLY A 114 -32.49 -10.41 7.30
N ILE A 115 -31.16 -10.42 7.26
CA ILE A 115 -30.37 -11.31 6.39
C ILE A 115 -30.11 -12.62 7.13
N ASP A 116 -30.64 -13.72 6.62
CA ASP A 116 -30.39 -15.06 7.14
C ASP A 116 -29.06 -15.62 6.57
N ILE A 117 -28.01 -15.47 7.34
CA ILE A 117 -26.65 -15.90 6.97
C ILE A 117 -25.91 -16.47 8.18
N SER A 118 -25.27 -17.60 8.00
CA SER A 118 -24.43 -18.21 9.03
C SER A 118 -23.01 -17.60 9.05
N ALA A 119 -22.30 -17.78 10.18
CA ALA A 119 -20.89 -17.36 10.29
C ALA A 119 -19.99 -18.05 9.24
N GLY A 120 -20.29 -19.32 8.89
CA GLY A 120 -19.57 -20.06 7.85
C GLY A 120 -19.78 -19.46 6.46
N GLN A 121 -21.01 -19.11 6.11
CA GLN A 121 -21.36 -18.46 4.85
C GLN A 121 -20.76 -17.05 4.73
N LEU A 122 -20.83 -16.27 5.81
CA LEU A 122 -20.16 -14.96 5.86
C LEU A 122 -18.65 -15.12 5.61
N ASN A 123 -18.00 -16.07 6.28
CA ASN A 123 -16.59 -16.34 6.10
C ASN A 123 -16.27 -16.81 4.67
N ALA A 124 -17.15 -17.63 4.07
CA ALA A 124 -17.00 -18.06 2.68
C ALA A 124 -17.04 -16.88 1.70
N ILE A 125 -17.97 -15.93 1.88
CA ILE A 125 -18.02 -14.70 1.07
C ILE A 125 -16.75 -13.87 1.21
N LEU A 126 -16.14 -13.84 2.39
CA LEU A 126 -14.93 -13.05 2.64
C LEU A 126 -13.65 -13.69 2.10
N LEU A 127 -13.65 -15.00 1.83
CA LEU A 127 -12.44 -15.73 1.49
C LEU A 127 -12.40 -16.30 0.08
N TYR A 128 -13.54 -16.68 -0.51
CA TYR A 128 -13.57 -17.44 -1.76
C TYR A 128 -14.16 -16.66 -2.93
N GLY A 129 -13.76 -17.03 -4.15
CA GLY A 129 -14.24 -16.41 -5.38
C GLY A 129 -13.61 -15.04 -5.66
N HIS A 130 -12.38 -14.81 -5.22
CA HIS A 130 -11.69 -13.54 -5.35
C HIS A 130 -10.49 -13.56 -6.30
N ASP A 131 -10.41 -14.56 -7.21
CA ASP A 131 -9.26 -14.73 -8.10
C ASP A 131 -9.02 -13.51 -8.99
N ALA A 132 -10.07 -12.89 -9.51
CA ALA A 132 -9.95 -11.65 -10.29
C ALA A 132 -9.36 -10.49 -9.47
N PHE A 133 -9.78 -10.34 -8.19
CA PHE A 133 -9.21 -9.34 -7.30
C PHE A 133 -7.75 -9.64 -6.97
N HIS A 134 -7.41 -10.91 -6.77
CA HIS A 134 -6.03 -11.33 -6.53
C HIS A 134 -5.14 -11.03 -7.74
N ALA A 135 -5.57 -11.38 -8.94
CA ALA A 135 -4.85 -11.13 -10.18
C ALA A 135 -4.64 -9.62 -10.40
N GLU A 136 -5.67 -8.80 -10.19
CA GLU A 136 -5.57 -7.35 -10.31
C GLU A 136 -4.60 -6.75 -9.28
N LYS A 137 -4.60 -7.23 -8.04
CA LYS A 137 -3.62 -6.83 -7.01
C LYS A 137 -2.20 -7.24 -7.40
N GLU A 138 -2.01 -8.45 -7.90
CA GLU A 138 -0.71 -8.98 -8.30
C GLU A 138 -0.09 -8.20 -9.48
N ALA A 139 -0.91 -7.59 -10.32
CA ALA A 139 -0.46 -6.74 -11.42
C ALA A 139 -0.05 -5.32 -10.99
N LEU A 140 -0.37 -4.85 -9.77
CA LEU A 140 -0.07 -3.47 -9.35
C LEU A 140 1.42 -3.17 -9.29
N LEU A 141 2.22 -4.03 -8.64
CA LEU A 141 3.66 -3.79 -8.48
C LEU A 141 4.43 -3.92 -9.81
N PRO A 142 4.18 -4.91 -10.67
CA PRO A 142 4.74 -4.94 -12.02
C PRO A 142 4.42 -3.68 -12.81
N THR A 143 3.16 -3.23 -12.83
CA THR A 143 2.77 -2.00 -13.53
C THR A 143 3.47 -0.76 -12.94
N ALA A 144 3.60 -0.69 -11.62
CA ALA A 144 4.32 0.42 -10.98
C ALA A 144 5.80 0.48 -11.43
N ARG A 145 6.44 -0.66 -11.61
CA ARG A 145 7.81 -0.74 -12.16
C ARG A 145 7.91 -0.20 -13.59
N GLU A 146 6.86 -0.38 -14.39
CA GLU A 146 6.81 0.13 -15.77
C GLU A 146 6.66 1.66 -15.82
N VAL A 147 5.90 2.25 -14.90
CA VAL A 147 5.44 3.64 -15.02
C VAL A 147 5.97 4.59 -13.94
N SER A 148 6.73 4.10 -12.96
CA SER A 148 7.12 4.91 -11.81
C SER A 148 8.63 5.01 -11.65
N GLY A 149 9.14 6.23 -11.49
CA GLY A 149 10.54 6.48 -11.13
C GLY A 149 10.82 6.42 -9.63
N VAL A 150 9.78 6.27 -8.78
CA VAL A 150 9.93 6.25 -7.31
C VAL A 150 9.02 5.20 -6.68
N LEU A 151 9.59 4.40 -5.78
CA LEU A 151 8.85 3.54 -4.86
C LEU A 151 9.11 3.96 -3.41
N HIS A 152 8.03 4.08 -2.66
CA HIS A 152 8.07 4.16 -1.20
C HIS A 152 7.90 2.77 -0.61
N THR A 153 8.70 2.43 0.38
CA THR A 153 8.57 1.17 1.11
C THR A 153 8.69 1.37 2.62
N ASP A 154 8.00 0.55 3.35
CA ASP A 154 8.07 0.49 4.81
C ASP A 154 7.54 -0.87 5.28
N ASP A 155 7.92 -1.26 6.49
CA ASP A 155 7.50 -2.52 7.10
C ASP A 155 6.76 -2.29 8.41
N THR A 156 5.75 -3.13 8.67
CA THR A 156 5.10 -3.18 9.98
C THR A 156 4.95 -4.60 10.46
N SER A 157 4.96 -4.77 11.78
CA SER A 157 4.69 -6.07 12.38
C SER A 157 3.30 -6.57 12.02
N ALA A 158 3.17 -7.85 11.74
CA ALA A 158 1.93 -8.57 11.48
C ALA A 158 1.81 -9.80 12.39
N ARG A 159 0.64 -10.42 12.40
CA ARG A 159 0.40 -11.71 13.05
C ARG A 159 -0.30 -12.63 12.06
N HIS A 160 0.23 -13.84 11.89
CA HIS A 160 -0.33 -14.86 11.04
C HIS A 160 -0.26 -16.22 11.72
N ARG A 161 -1.37 -16.95 11.79
CA ARG A 161 -1.47 -18.26 12.48
C ARG A 161 -0.92 -18.24 13.91
N GLY A 162 -1.10 -17.12 14.63
CA GLY A 162 -0.55 -16.97 15.98
C GLY A 162 0.94 -16.65 16.04
N GLN A 163 1.66 -16.66 14.92
CA GLN A 163 3.08 -16.35 14.81
C GLN A 163 3.32 -14.87 14.46
N ASN A 164 4.51 -14.38 14.79
CA ASN A 164 4.95 -13.09 14.31
C ASN A 164 5.18 -13.14 12.81
N ALA A 165 4.73 -12.10 12.14
CA ALA A 165 4.90 -11.90 10.71
C ALA A 165 5.21 -10.42 10.42
N VAL A 166 5.50 -10.08 9.18
CA VAL A 166 5.81 -8.73 8.74
C VAL A 166 4.95 -8.41 7.51
N CYS A 167 4.39 -7.23 7.48
CA CYS A 167 3.75 -6.70 6.28
C CYS A 167 4.67 -5.66 5.67
N THR A 168 5.17 -5.92 4.47
CA THR A 168 5.93 -4.98 3.64
C THR A 168 4.96 -4.25 2.71
N HIS A 169 5.09 -2.95 2.65
CA HIS A 169 4.33 -2.08 1.78
C HIS A 169 5.23 -1.54 0.66
N PHE A 170 4.72 -1.57 -0.55
CA PHE A 170 5.23 -0.82 -1.70
C PHE A 170 4.15 0.14 -2.17
N GLY A 171 4.53 1.37 -2.51
CA GLY A 171 3.56 2.33 -3.02
C GLY A 171 4.20 3.63 -3.51
N ASN A 172 3.39 4.41 -4.21
CA ASN A 172 3.67 5.79 -4.60
C ASN A 172 2.35 6.56 -4.71
N GLU A 173 2.30 7.65 -5.43
CA GLU A 173 1.08 8.45 -5.63
C GLU A 173 -0.04 7.68 -6.35
N LEU A 174 0.28 6.65 -7.14
CA LEU A 174 -0.65 5.92 -8.00
C LEU A 174 -1.18 4.63 -7.38
N PHE A 175 -0.41 3.97 -6.52
CA PHE A 175 -0.77 2.65 -6.00
C PHE A 175 -0.29 2.40 -4.58
N ALA A 176 -0.82 1.33 -3.98
CA ALA A 176 -0.30 0.73 -2.76
C ALA A 176 -0.44 -0.80 -2.84
N SER A 177 0.62 -1.52 -2.51
CA SER A 177 0.64 -2.98 -2.49
C SER A 177 1.19 -3.49 -1.16
N PHE A 178 0.42 -4.36 -0.50
CA PHE A 178 0.75 -4.94 0.79
C PHE A 178 1.06 -6.41 0.64
N HIS A 179 2.09 -6.87 1.33
CA HIS A 179 2.60 -8.24 1.30
C HIS A 179 2.95 -8.71 2.70
N THR A 180 2.12 -9.57 3.26
CA THR A 180 2.37 -10.16 4.58
C THR A 180 3.16 -11.46 4.45
N THR A 181 4.36 -11.49 5.05
CA THR A 181 5.32 -12.60 5.00
C THR A 181 5.86 -12.90 6.39
N ASP A 182 6.68 -13.95 6.51
CA ASP A 182 7.23 -14.40 7.78
C ASP A 182 8.56 -13.70 8.14
N SER A 183 9.14 -12.94 7.22
CA SER A 183 10.48 -12.39 7.38
C SER A 183 10.57 -10.92 6.97
N LYS A 184 11.45 -10.19 7.68
CA LYS A 184 11.88 -8.81 7.37
C LYS A 184 13.30 -8.79 6.77
N SER A 185 13.76 -9.89 6.19
CA SER A 185 15.10 -9.98 5.62
C SER A 185 15.20 -9.29 4.26
N ARG A 186 16.44 -8.96 3.83
CA ARG A 186 16.74 -8.48 2.48
C ARG A 186 16.31 -9.49 1.43
N LEU A 187 16.53 -10.79 1.68
CA LEU A 187 16.05 -11.85 0.80
C LEU A 187 14.54 -11.78 0.56
N ASN A 188 13.76 -11.58 1.63
CA ASN A 188 12.31 -11.43 1.48
C ASN A 188 11.93 -10.18 0.68
N PHE A 189 12.61 -9.06 0.93
CA PHE A 189 12.38 -7.82 0.19
C PHE A 189 12.66 -7.99 -1.32
N LEU A 190 13.78 -8.62 -1.67
CA LEU A 190 14.13 -8.92 -3.07
C LEU A 190 13.12 -9.85 -3.74
N ARG A 191 12.67 -10.90 -3.04
CA ARG A 191 11.59 -11.80 -3.54
C ARG A 191 10.32 -11.02 -3.85
N LEU A 192 9.92 -10.13 -2.97
CA LEU A 192 8.72 -9.31 -3.19
C LEU A 192 8.89 -8.35 -4.38
N LEU A 193 10.07 -7.77 -4.56
CA LEU A 193 10.36 -6.95 -5.74
C LEU A 193 10.33 -7.73 -7.05
N CYS A 194 10.69 -9.02 -7.04
CA CYS A 194 10.67 -9.88 -8.23
C CYS A 194 9.29 -10.43 -8.59
N LEU A 195 8.24 -10.17 -7.78
CA LEU A 195 6.90 -10.65 -8.11
C LEU A 195 6.40 -10.12 -9.48
N PRO A 196 5.58 -10.88 -10.22
CA PRO A 196 4.98 -12.18 -9.83
C PRO A 196 5.92 -13.38 -9.97
N GLU A 197 7.06 -13.27 -10.63
CA GLU A 197 7.98 -14.36 -10.89
C GLU A 197 9.29 -14.18 -10.13
N GLU A 198 9.54 -15.05 -9.13
CA GLU A 198 10.84 -15.11 -8.47
C GLU A 198 11.84 -15.78 -9.42
N ARG A 199 12.60 -14.96 -10.18
CA ARG A 199 13.66 -15.43 -11.08
C ARG A 199 15.02 -15.27 -10.41
N TYR A 200 15.80 -16.31 -10.38
CA TYR A 200 17.15 -16.37 -9.82
C TYR A 200 18.15 -16.49 -10.98
N SER A 201 18.85 -15.42 -11.32
CA SER A 201 19.79 -15.39 -12.44
C SER A 201 21.23 -15.57 -11.96
N LEU A 202 21.95 -16.51 -12.59
CA LEU A 202 23.40 -16.62 -12.55
C LEU A 202 23.93 -15.81 -13.72
N ASN A 203 24.42 -14.62 -13.45
CA ASN A 203 24.93 -13.69 -14.44
C ASN A 203 26.08 -12.86 -13.83
N GLU A 204 26.73 -12.05 -14.65
CA GLU A 204 27.81 -11.18 -14.21
C GLU A 204 27.42 -10.26 -13.05
N GLU A 205 26.22 -9.71 -13.10
CA GLU A 205 25.67 -8.80 -12.07
C GLU A 205 25.54 -9.49 -10.70
N MET A 206 25.15 -10.77 -10.70
CA MET A 206 25.15 -11.59 -9.49
C MET A 206 26.54 -11.74 -8.90
N LEU A 207 27.55 -12.04 -9.74
CA LEU A 207 28.95 -12.22 -9.30
C LEU A 207 29.50 -10.92 -8.69
N LEU A 208 29.33 -9.80 -9.37
CA LEU A 208 29.69 -8.48 -8.87
C LEU A 208 29.01 -8.17 -7.52
N SER A 209 27.77 -8.57 -7.36
CA SER A 209 27.03 -8.38 -6.10
C SER A 209 27.61 -9.24 -4.97
N LEU A 210 27.98 -10.48 -5.23
CA LEU A 210 28.63 -11.34 -4.24
C LEU A 210 29.97 -10.76 -3.77
N GLU A 211 30.77 -10.21 -4.69
CA GLU A 211 32.03 -9.53 -4.36
C GLU A 211 31.77 -8.29 -3.51
N LEU A 212 30.90 -7.39 -3.95
CA LEU A 212 30.54 -6.14 -3.28
C LEU A 212 30.02 -6.39 -1.84
N TRP A 213 29.28 -7.46 -1.65
CA TRP A 213 28.71 -7.81 -0.33
C TRP A 213 29.67 -8.63 0.53
N GLY A 214 30.91 -8.86 0.08
CA GLY A 214 31.95 -9.53 0.83
C GLY A 214 31.71 -11.03 1.00
N ALA A 215 31.16 -11.68 -0.01
CA ALA A 215 31.02 -13.14 0.01
C ALA A 215 32.41 -13.83 0.15
N PRO A 216 32.52 -14.97 0.85
CA PRO A 216 33.74 -15.72 0.93
C PRO A 216 34.30 -16.06 -0.48
N GLN A 217 35.59 -15.88 -0.69
CA GLN A 217 36.20 -16.08 -2.00
C GLN A 217 35.92 -17.48 -2.58
N VAL A 218 35.98 -18.53 -1.75
CA VAL A 218 35.63 -19.91 -2.16
C VAL A 218 34.20 -20.02 -2.69
N LEU A 219 33.26 -19.23 -2.15
CA LEU A 219 31.88 -19.20 -2.64
C LEU A 219 31.79 -18.46 -3.98
N GLN A 220 32.50 -17.34 -4.12
CA GLN A 220 32.56 -16.59 -5.37
C GLN A 220 33.13 -17.44 -6.49
N GLU A 221 34.31 -18.10 -6.27
CA GLU A 221 34.96 -18.99 -7.24
C GLU A 221 34.04 -20.15 -7.64
N ARG A 222 33.35 -20.75 -6.69
CA ARG A 222 32.38 -21.83 -6.95
C ARG A 222 31.24 -21.40 -7.86
N ILE A 223 30.66 -20.23 -7.60
CA ILE A 223 29.55 -19.69 -8.42
C ILE A 223 30.08 -19.25 -9.79
N ALA A 224 31.25 -18.62 -9.86
CA ALA A 224 31.86 -18.18 -11.12
C ALA A 224 32.24 -19.34 -12.06
N ALA A 225 32.40 -20.54 -11.54
CA ALA A 225 32.64 -21.75 -12.33
C ALA A 225 31.34 -22.35 -12.95
N LEU A 226 30.18 -21.82 -12.62
CA LEU A 226 28.88 -22.27 -13.17
C LEU A 226 28.58 -21.50 -14.46
N GLU A 227 27.85 -22.16 -15.36
CA GLU A 227 27.33 -21.50 -16.56
C GLU A 227 26.22 -20.52 -16.21
N GLU A 228 26.11 -19.45 -16.99
CA GLU A 228 25.01 -18.51 -16.89
C GLU A 228 23.66 -19.22 -17.09
N ALA A 229 22.73 -18.99 -16.19
CA ALA A 229 21.43 -19.62 -16.19
C ALA A 229 20.40 -18.79 -15.40
N ALA A 230 19.12 -19.06 -15.63
CA ALA A 230 18.03 -18.50 -14.84
C ALA A 230 17.10 -19.61 -14.36
N TYR A 231 16.72 -19.53 -13.10
CA TYR A 231 15.83 -20.51 -12.44
C TYR A 231 14.57 -19.83 -11.94
N LEU A 232 13.40 -20.39 -12.26
CA LEU A 232 12.12 -19.88 -11.81
C LEU A 232 11.68 -20.59 -10.52
N GLY A 233 11.35 -19.78 -9.52
CA GLY A 233 10.82 -20.22 -8.25
C GLY A 233 11.88 -20.73 -7.26
N ARG A 234 11.60 -20.48 -5.99
CA ARG A 234 12.55 -20.77 -4.88
C ARG A 234 12.86 -22.26 -4.70
N GLU A 235 11.90 -23.13 -4.96
CA GLU A 235 12.11 -24.58 -4.82
C GLU A 235 13.07 -25.12 -5.89
N THR A 236 12.91 -24.64 -7.13
CA THR A 236 13.80 -25.00 -8.22
C THR A 236 15.23 -24.55 -7.92
N PHE A 237 15.37 -23.29 -7.46
CA PHE A 237 16.70 -22.74 -7.15
C PHE A 237 17.31 -23.42 -5.90
N ALA A 238 16.51 -23.74 -4.88
CA ALA A 238 16.98 -24.47 -3.72
C ALA A 238 17.61 -25.83 -4.08
N LYS A 239 16.97 -26.57 -5.00
CA LYS A 239 17.52 -27.85 -5.53
C LYS A 239 18.86 -27.65 -6.26
N GLN A 240 19.06 -26.52 -6.93
CA GLN A 240 20.35 -26.22 -7.57
C GLN A 240 21.43 -25.92 -6.51
N LEU A 241 21.10 -25.15 -5.47
CA LEU A 241 22.03 -24.92 -4.35
C LEU A 241 22.51 -26.23 -3.72
N ASP A 242 21.59 -27.22 -3.56
CA ASP A 242 21.93 -28.55 -3.06
C ASP A 242 22.91 -29.28 -4.02
N ARG A 243 22.65 -29.25 -5.32
CA ARG A 243 23.52 -29.84 -6.35
C ARG A 243 24.90 -29.20 -6.39
N TRP A 244 24.99 -27.90 -6.12
CA TRP A 244 26.28 -27.17 -6.05
C TRP A 244 26.98 -27.33 -4.71
N GLY A 245 26.42 -28.12 -3.77
CA GLY A 245 26.98 -28.35 -2.45
C GLY A 245 27.01 -27.11 -1.58
N ILE A 246 26.09 -26.14 -1.80
CA ILE A 246 25.94 -24.96 -0.97
C ILE A 246 24.95 -25.29 0.14
N THR A 247 25.47 -25.76 1.28
CA THR A 247 24.67 -26.27 2.42
C THR A 247 24.54 -25.29 3.57
N SER A 248 25.50 -24.36 3.72
CA SER A 248 25.45 -23.34 4.77
C SER A 248 24.27 -22.38 4.54
N GLU A 249 23.40 -22.20 5.53
CA GLU A 249 22.23 -21.32 5.43
C GLU A 249 22.61 -19.87 5.09
N SER A 250 23.70 -19.35 5.67
CA SER A 250 24.21 -18.02 5.36
C SER A 250 24.67 -17.88 3.91
N HIS A 251 25.37 -18.89 3.39
CA HIS A 251 25.80 -18.91 1.98
C HIS A 251 24.60 -19.04 1.03
N ARG A 252 23.64 -19.92 1.35
CA ARG A 252 22.39 -20.06 0.59
C ARG A 252 21.63 -18.73 0.51
N THR A 253 21.49 -18.05 1.66
CA THR A 253 20.83 -16.74 1.72
C THR A 253 21.55 -15.73 0.84
N MET A 254 22.88 -15.63 0.95
CA MET A 254 23.70 -14.69 0.16
C MET A 254 23.59 -14.96 -1.34
N VAL A 255 23.68 -16.22 -1.76
CA VAL A 255 23.55 -16.63 -3.17
C VAL A 255 22.13 -16.36 -3.68
N CYS A 256 21.09 -16.66 -2.90
CA CYS A 256 19.72 -16.31 -3.27
C CYS A 256 19.50 -14.80 -3.42
N GLU A 257 20.02 -14.00 -2.49
CA GLU A 257 19.94 -12.54 -2.55
C GLU A 257 20.66 -12.02 -3.81
N ALA A 258 21.88 -12.48 -4.07
CA ALA A 258 22.66 -12.07 -5.24
C ALA A 258 21.99 -12.48 -6.57
N ALA A 259 21.44 -13.69 -6.65
CA ALA A 259 20.77 -14.17 -7.86
C ALA A 259 19.48 -13.42 -8.17
N LEU A 260 18.66 -13.09 -7.15
CA LEU A 260 17.49 -12.22 -7.32
C LEU A 260 17.91 -10.80 -7.71
N TYR A 261 18.94 -10.30 -7.07
CA TYR A 261 19.45 -8.96 -7.35
C TYR A 261 20.04 -8.86 -8.75
N GLY A 262 20.80 -9.88 -9.20
CA GLY A 262 21.29 -9.98 -10.57
C GLY A 262 20.16 -9.97 -11.60
N THR A 263 19.00 -10.59 -11.29
CA THR A 263 17.81 -10.49 -12.15
C THR A 263 17.30 -9.04 -12.21
N LEU A 264 17.20 -8.38 -11.07
CA LEU A 264 16.68 -6.99 -11.01
C LEU A 264 17.57 -6.02 -11.79
N LEU A 265 18.89 -6.18 -11.71
CA LEU A 265 19.87 -5.33 -12.41
C LEU A 265 19.79 -5.45 -13.94
N THR A 266 19.34 -6.58 -14.47
CA THR A 266 19.15 -6.74 -15.93
C THR A 266 17.85 -6.12 -16.44
N GLU A 267 16.95 -5.68 -15.55
CA GLU A 267 15.70 -5.07 -15.94
C GLU A 267 15.83 -3.55 -16.04
N ARG A 268 15.48 -2.95 -17.17
CA ARG A 268 15.64 -1.51 -17.47
C ARG A 268 14.96 -0.56 -16.47
N TRP A 269 13.89 -0.99 -15.82
CA TRP A 269 13.19 -0.16 -14.83
C TRP A 269 14.03 0.10 -13.59
N TYR A 270 14.99 -0.77 -13.29
CA TYR A 270 15.85 -0.67 -12.12
C TYR A 270 16.76 0.55 -12.16
N ASP A 271 17.32 0.88 -13.31
CA ASP A 271 18.29 1.99 -13.49
C ASP A 271 17.70 3.36 -13.13
N ASN A 272 16.38 3.50 -13.25
CA ASN A 272 15.68 4.75 -13.00
C ASN A 272 14.86 4.75 -11.71
N LEU A 273 14.92 3.67 -10.92
CA LEU A 273 14.11 3.52 -9.73
C LEU A 273 14.77 4.18 -8.51
N GLY A 274 14.12 5.21 -7.97
CA GLY A 274 14.40 5.72 -6.63
C GLY A 274 13.60 4.99 -5.57
N LEU A 275 14.28 4.47 -4.54
CA LEU A 275 13.64 3.88 -3.37
C LEU A 275 13.63 4.89 -2.23
N VAL A 276 12.47 5.14 -1.62
CA VAL A 276 12.35 5.99 -0.42
C VAL A 276 11.88 5.14 0.76
N SER A 277 12.71 5.06 1.80
CA SER A 277 12.39 4.27 2.98
C SER A 277 12.93 4.89 4.27
N ASP A 278 12.74 4.20 5.38
CA ASP A 278 13.57 4.38 6.56
C ASP A 278 14.98 3.77 6.32
N ASP A 279 15.84 3.85 7.34
CA ASP A 279 17.23 3.34 7.26
C ASP A 279 17.31 1.86 7.72
N ALA A 280 16.32 1.04 7.38
CA ALA A 280 16.31 -0.36 7.79
C ALA A 280 17.33 -1.21 7.00
N PRO A 281 17.96 -2.22 7.65
CA PRO A 281 19.06 -2.98 7.05
C PRO A 281 18.71 -3.69 5.75
N GLN A 282 17.47 -4.13 5.58
CA GLN A 282 17.00 -4.86 4.40
C GLN A 282 17.05 -4.03 3.11
N PHE A 283 17.10 -2.70 3.19
CA PHE A 283 17.14 -1.79 2.04
C PHE A 283 18.57 -1.36 1.66
N LYS A 284 19.59 -1.79 2.43
CA LYS A 284 20.98 -1.39 2.21
C LYS A 284 21.67 -2.25 1.16
N LEU A 285 22.71 -1.69 0.57
CA LEU A 285 23.59 -2.37 -0.42
C LEU A 285 22.84 -2.86 -1.67
N LEU A 286 21.70 -2.26 -1.96
CA LEU A 286 21.02 -2.39 -3.22
C LEU A 286 21.36 -1.15 -4.04
N GLY A 287 21.74 -1.31 -5.30
CA GLY A 287 22.17 -0.21 -6.17
C GLY A 287 21.08 0.76 -6.59
N PHE A 288 19.89 0.69 -5.96
CA PHE A 288 18.87 1.71 -6.10
C PHE A 288 19.37 3.07 -5.61
N VAL A 289 18.93 4.12 -6.25
CA VAL A 289 19.02 5.44 -5.66
C VAL A 289 18.15 5.46 -4.39
N HIS A 290 18.80 5.38 -3.24
CA HIS A 290 18.11 5.21 -1.96
C HIS A 290 18.00 6.56 -1.22
N GLY A 291 16.82 7.19 -1.28
CA GLY A 291 16.47 8.36 -0.48
C GLY A 291 16.03 7.98 0.94
N LEU A 292 16.73 8.53 1.94
CA LEU A 292 16.36 8.31 3.34
C LEU A 292 15.36 9.38 3.83
N CYS A 293 14.40 8.95 4.63
CA CYS A 293 13.36 9.80 5.19
C CYS A 293 13.91 10.78 6.23
N TRP A 294 13.86 12.07 5.96
CA TRP A 294 14.29 13.15 6.87
C TRP A 294 13.48 13.21 8.16
N VAL A 295 12.22 12.82 8.14
CA VAL A 295 11.40 12.72 9.37
C VAL A 295 11.94 11.66 10.30
N HIS A 296 12.39 10.52 9.76
CA HIS A 296 13.04 9.48 10.56
C HIS A 296 14.42 9.91 11.06
N ALA A 297 15.17 10.67 10.27
CA ALA A 297 16.44 11.24 10.68
C ALA A 297 16.26 12.21 11.86
N GLU A 298 15.33 13.14 11.78
CA GLU A 298 15.02 14.09 12.87
C GLU A 298 14.52 13.38 14.13
N ARG A 299 13.73 12.31 13.99
CA ARG A 299 13.27 11.52 15.14
C ARG A 299 14.40 10.92 15.98
N LYS A 300 15.60 10.70 15.42
CA LYS A 300 16.76 10.26 16.21
C LYS A 300 17.26 11.35 17.16
N VAL A 301 17.10 12.60 16.78
CA VAL A 301 17.43 13.76 17.62
C VAL A 301 16.30 14.06 18.61
N SER A 302 15.05 14.09 18.16
CA SER A 302 13.90 14.44 19.01
C SER A 302 13.59 13.41 20.11
N ARG A 303 14.09 12.16 19.98
CA ARG A 303 13.93 11.10 20.99
C ARG A 303 15.02 11.10 22.07
N LEU A 304 16.04 11.95 21.95
CA LEU A 304 17.04 12.10 22.99
C LEU A 304 16.38 12.67 24.26
N ILE A 305 16.81 12.18 25.42
CA ILE A 305 16.32 12.62 26.73
C ILE A 305 17.36 13.60 27.30
N PRO A 306 17.15 14.91 27.21
CA PRO A 306 18.07 15.90 27.77
C PRO A 306 18.05 15.86 29.29
N LEU A 307 19.23 15.86 29.90
CA LEU A 307 19.39 15.78 31.35
C LEU A 307 19.51 17.18 31.99
N THR A 308 19.79 18.22 31.21
CA THR A 308 19.96 19.60 31.68
C THR A 308 19.25 20.57 30.75
N PRO A 309 18.94 21.81 31.22
CA PRO A 309 18.39 22.85 30.34
C PRO A 309 19.29 23.16 29.15
N GLN A 310 20.61 23.09 29.29
CA GLN A 310 21.58 23.29 28.22
C GLN A 310 21.49 22.17 27.16
N HIS A 311 21.32 20.91 27.58
CA HIS A 311 21.08 19.78 26.67
C HIS A 311 19.76 19.95 25.93
N GLN A 312 18.69 20.38 26.60
CA GLN A 312 17.40 20.67 25.98
C GLN A 312 17.54 21.74 24.88
N GLN A 313 18.19 22.86 25.20
CA GLN A 313 18.43 23.95 24.26
C GLN A 313 19.27 23.49 23.05
N ALA A 314 20.28 22.64 23.26
CA ALA A 314 21.11 22.10 22.18
C ALA A 314 20.28 21.22 21.24
N VAL A 315 19.41 20.37 21.77
CA VAL A 315 18.49 19.52 20.97
C VAL A 315 17.50 20.40 20.17
N GLU A 316 16.87 21.37 20.79
CA GLU A 316 15.92 22.28 20.14
C GLU A 316 16.59 23.09 19.03
N ASN A 317 17.75 23.67 19.28
CA ASN A 317 18.52 24.42 18.30
C ASN A 317 18.90 23.55 17.09
N LEU A 318 19.35 22.30 17.32
CA LEU A 318 19.68 21.40 16.22
C LEU A 318 18.44 21.01 15.42
N ARG A 319 17.31 20.72 16.07
CA ARG A 319 16.04 20.41 15.38
C ARG A 319 15.59 21.58 14.49
N ASP A 320 15.69 22.81 14.97
CA ASP A 320 15.37 24.00 14.18
C ASP A 320 16.30 24.16 12.97
N GLN A 321 17.60 23.86 13.12
CA GLN A 321 18.56 23.88 12.01
C GLN A 321 18.23 22.77 10.99
N ILE A 322 17.92 21.55 11.44
CA ILE A 322 17.50 20.43 10.57
C ILE A 322 16.25 20.81 9.75
N TRP A 323 15.23 21.40 10.38
CA TRP A 323 14.01 21.77 9.65
C TRP A 323 14.21 22.95 8.68
N LYS A 324 15.06 23.90 9.01
CA LYS A 324 15.46 24.98 8.08
C LYS A 324 16.22 24.40 6.89
N PHE A 325 17.13 23.47 7.13
CA PHE A 325 17.85 22.76 6.06
C PHE A 325 16.90 21.94 5.19
N TYR A 326 15.99 21.20 5.78
CA TYR A 326 14.93 20.46 5.07
C TYR A 326 14.10 21.36 4.14
N GLN A 327 13.71 22.55 4.59
CA GLN A 327 12.98 23.51 3.73
C GLN A 327 13.81 23.95 2.52
N ARG A 328 15.13 24.10 2.67
CA ARG A 328 16.04 24.42 1.55
C ARG A 328 16.14 23.25 0.56
N LEU A 329 16.20 22.02 1.05
CA LEU A 329 16.13 20.83 0.19
C LEU A 329 14.81 20.75 -0.57
N GLN A 330 13.69 21.09 0.08
CA GLN A 330 12.38 21.15 -0.60
C GLN A 330 12.38 22.23 -1.72
N ALA A 331 12.94 23.41 -1.45
CA ALA A 331 13.07 24.45 -2.47
C ALA A 331 13.99 24.03 -3.63
N TYR A 332 15.09 23.33 -3.33
CA TYR A 332 15.98 22.78 -4.34
C TYR A 332 15.27 21.77 -5.26
N ARG A 333 14.43 20.90 -4.72
CA ARG A 333 13.65 19.93 -5.51
C ARG A 333 12.79 20.60 -6.59
N VAL A 334 12.23 21.76 -6.28
CA VAL A 334 11.35 22.50 -7.21
C VAL A 334 12.16 23.19 -8.33
N ALA A 335 13.34 23.70 -8.01
CA ALA A 335 14.19 24.42 -8.96
C ALA A 335 15.68 24.08 -8.72
N PRO A 336 16.14 22.89 -9.13
CA PRO A 336 17.51 22.45 -8.87
C PRO A 336 18.52 23.31 -9.65
N ARG A 337 19.62 23.73 -8.98
CA ARG A 337 20.73 24.48 -9.56
C ARG A 337 22.04 23.96 -9.02
N GLU A 338 23.03 23.77 -9.88
CA GLU A 338 24.34 23.23 -9.50
C GLU A 338 25.01 23.99 -8.35
N THR A 339 24.98 25.35 -8.39
CA THR A 339 25.53 26.16 -7.31
C THR A 339 24.84 25.96 -5.96
N GLN A 340 23.57 25.63 -5.96
CA GLN A 340 22.82 25.30 -4.74
C GLN A 340 23.14 23.86 -4.28
N ARG A 341 23.33 22.91 -5.18
CA ARG A 341 23.73 21.54 -4.88
C ARG A 341 24.98 21.50 -4.02
N VAL A 342 26.06 22.17 -4.48
CA VAL A 342 27.34 22.24 -3.75
C VAL A 342 27.15 22.92 -2.38
N ARG A 343 26.45 24.04 -2.33
CA ARG A 343 26.22 24.78 -1.06
C ARG A 343 25.43 23.96 -0.05
N LEU A 344 24.42 23.20 -0.49
CA LEU A 344 23.63 22.35 0.39
C LEU A 344 24.43 21.15 0.90
N ALA A 345 25.31 20.58 0.08
CA ALA A 345 26.22 19.53 0.51
C ALA A 345 27.18 20.02 1.61
N ASP A 346 27.82 21.19 1.42
CA ASP A 346 28.69 21.80 2.41
C ASP A 346 27.93 22.21 3.68
N GLU A 347 26.70 22.64 3.55
CA GLU A 347 25.85 22.99 4.69
C GLU A 347 25.48 21.79 5.52
N PHE A 348 25.15 20.65 4.87
CA PHE A 348 24.93 19.38 5.55
C PHE A 348 26.15 18.97 6.36
N ASP A 349 27.34 19.05 5.76
CA ASP A 349 28.58 18.65 6.41
C ASP A 349 28.82 19.51 7.67
N ARG A 350 28.65 20.83 7.57
CA ARG A 350 28.75 21.73 8.73
C ARG A 350 27.70 21.45 9.80
N LEU A 351 26.46 21.16 9.40
CA LEU A 351 25.36 20.89 10.31
C LEU A 351 25.58 19.60 11.12
N PHE A 352 26.07 18.54 10.49
CA PHE A 352 26.19 17.25 11.13
C PHE A 352 27.58 16.93 11.71
N GLN A 353 28.60 17.74 11.38
CA GLN A 353 29.95 17.64 11.99
C GLN A 353 30.15 18.58 13.19
N GLN A 354 29.17 19.43 13.51
CA GLN A 354 29.26 20.32 14.68
C GLN A 354 29.36 19.51 15.98
N ARG A 355 30.01 20.09 16.99
CA ARG A 355 30.09 19.51 18.32
C ARG A 355 29.28 20.35 19.31
N THR A 356 28.59 19.69 20.20
CA THR A 356 27.75 20.26 21.25
C THR A 356 28.27 19.84 22.63
N GLY A 357 27.83 20.51 23.68
CA GLY A 357 28.10 20.07 25.06
C GLY A 357 27.30 18.81 25.49
N TYR A 358 26.52 18.19 24.60
CA TYR A 358 25.69 17.02 24.87
C TYR A 358 26.21 15.77 24.12
N PRO A 359 26.91 14.83 24.81
CA PRO A 359 27.54 13.68 24.17
C PRO A 359 26.56 12.83 23.35
N ALA A 360 25.36 12.55 23.87
CA ALA A 360 24.37 11.74 23.16
C ALA A 360 23.88 12.42 21.86
N LEU A 361 23.84 13.76 21.82
CA LEU A 361 23.54 14.53 20.63
C LEU A 361 24.68 14.44 19.61
N ASN A 362 25.93 14.45 20.05
CA ASN A 362 27.09 14.30 19.19
C ASN A 362 27.14 12.91 18.53
N GLU A 363 26.76 11.85 19.24
CA GLU A 363 26.61 10.51 18.66
C GLU A 363 25.47 10.46 17.64
N ALA A 364 24.33 11.09 17.91
CA ALA A 364 23.25 11.18 16.93
C ALA A 364 23.68 11.94 15.66
N LEU A 365 24.43 13.05 15.80
CA LEU A 365 25.01 13.79 14.68
C LEU A 365 25.95 12.93 13.83
N LYS A 366 26.86 12.19 14.48
CA LYS A 366 27.78 11.26 13.81
C LYS A 366 27.05 10.17 13.03
N LEU A 367 26.00 9.58 13.63
CA LEU A 367 25.18 8.57 12.97
C LEU A 367 24.39 9.13 11.78
N LEU A 368 23.95 10.38 11.84
CA LEU A 368 23.27 11.05 10.73
C LEU A 368 24.25 11.47 9.63
N PHE A 369 25.43 11.93 9.99
CA PHE A 369 26.51 12.22 9.04
C PHE A 369 26.92 10.98 8.22
N ALA A 370 27.03 9.83 8.87
CA ALA A 370 27.34 8.55 8.19
C ALA A 370 26.26 8.13 7.16
N LYS A 371 25.12 8.81 7.11
CA LYS A 371 24.02 8.58 6.15
C LYS A 371 23.88 9.68 5.13
N ARG A 372 24.93 10.44 4.94
CA ARG A 372 25.00 11.59 4.06
C ARG A 372 24.42 11.32 2.68
N ASP A 373 24.87 10.26 2.02
CA ASP A 373 24.49 9.95 0.64
C ASP A 373 22.99 9.71 0.51
N GLY A 374 22.39 8.92 1.39
CA GLY A 374 20.95 8.66 1.38
C GLY A 374 20.10 9.88 1.78
N LEU A 375 20.57 10.72 2.72
CA LEU A 375 19.87 11.96 3.12
C LEU A 375 20.01 13.06 2.06
N LEU A 376 21.09 13.05 1.29
CA LEU A 376 21.35 14.00 0.21
C LEU A 376 21.09 13.44 -1.20
N ALA A 377 20.53 12.22 -1.32
CA ALA A 377 20.20 11.62 -2.62
C ALA A 377 19.35 12.55 -3.51
N VAL A 378 18.54 13.41 -2.92
CA VAL A 378 17.76 14.46 -3.60
C VAL A 378 18.63 15.48 -4.36
N LEU A 379 19.88 15.66 -4.01
CA LEU A 379 20.77 16.61 -4.69
C LEU A 379 21.17 16.14 -6.08
N GLU A 380 21.33 14.82 -6.26
CA GLU A 380 21.58 14.18 -7.56
C GLU A 380 20.25 13.80 -8.26
N HIS A 381 19.22 13.49 -7.48
CA HIS A 381 17.92 13.02 -7.95
C HIS A 381 16.78 13.89 -7.41
N PRO A 382 16.54 15.10 -7.92
CA PRO A 382 15.57 16.07 -7.37
C PRO A 382 14.11 15.57 -7.36
N HIS A 383 13.79 14.53 -8.16
CA HIS A 383 12.47 13.90 -8.17
C HIS A 383 12.18 13.11 -6.89
N LEU A 384 13.19 12.70 -6.12
CA LEU A 384 13.00 11.92 -4.91
C LEU A 384 12.33 12.73 -3.80
N PRO A 385 11.29 12.18 -3.14
CA PRO A 385 10.72 12.76 -1.93
C PRO A 385 11.71 12.74 -0.76
N LEU A 386 11.66 13.80 0.07
CA LEU A 386 12.48 13.89 1.29
C LEU A 386 11.91 13.12 2.49
N HIS A 387 10.74 12.53 2.35
CA HIS A 387 10.04 11.82 3.44
C HIS A 387 9.27 10.62 2.93
N ASN A 388 9.05 9.66 3.83
CA ASN A 388 8.29 8.45 3.55
C ASN A 388 6.85 8.48 4.08
N ASN A 389 6.25 9.67 4.22
CA ASN A 389 4.92 9.85 4.81
C ASN A 389 3.82 9.08 4.06
N LEU A 390 3.99 8.87 2.77
CA LEU A 390 3.05 8.12 1.94
C LEU A 390 2.96 6.67 2.44
N SER A 391 4.10 5.98 2.51
CA SER A 391 4.16 4.61 3.02
C SER A 391 3.73 4.52 4.49
N GLU A 392 4.18 5.45 5.34
CA GLU A 392 3.74 5.52 6.74
C GLU A 392 2.22 5.67 6.87
N SER A 393 1.58 6.49 6.04
CA SER A 393 0.13 6.67 6.04
C SER A 393 -0.62 5.42 5.61
N ASP A 394 -0.10 4.72 4.60
CA ASP A 394 -0.68 3.48 4.12
C ASP A 394 -0.53 2.34 5.14
N ILE A 395 0.64 2.20 5.74
CA ILE A 395 0.94 1.19 6.78
C ILE A 395 0.13 1.41 8.07
N ARG A 396 -0.15 2.65 8.45
CA ARG A 396 -1.01 2.94 9.62
C ARG A 396 -2.38 2.28 9.51
N GLU A 397 -2.91 2.15 8.31
CA GLU A 397 -4.18 1.48 8.10
C GLU A 397 -4.07 -0.03 8.31
N TYR A 398 -3.01 -0.67 7.81
CA TYR A 398 -2.71 -2.07 8.12
C TYR A 398 -2.57 -2.30 9.64
N ALA A 399 -1.86 -1.41 10.33
CA ALA A 399 -1.69 -1.48 11.78
C ALA A 399 -3.03 -1.34 12.54
N ARG A 400 -3.94 -0.47 12.08
CA ARG A 400 -5.30 -0.36 12.63
C ARG A 400 -6.10 -1.64 12.42
N LEU A 401 -6.08 -2.18 11.21
CA LEU A 401 -6.76 -3.43 10.88
C LEU A 401 -6.25 -4.60 11.75
N ARG A 402 -4.94 -4.68 11.98
CA ARG A 402 -4.35 -5.65 12.91
C ARG A 402 -4.85 -5.47 14.33
N LYS A 403 -4.95 -4.23 14.83
CA LYS A 403 -5.48 -3.95 16.18
C LYS A 403 -6.93 -4.42 16.35
N VAL A 404 -7.75 -4.31 15.31
CA VAL A 404 -9.15 -4.75 15.34
C VAL A 404 -9.27 -6.27 15.24
N SER A 405 -8.53 -6.91 14.33
CA SER A 405 -8.69 -8.32 13.97
C SER A 405 -7.68 -9.26 14.62
N GLY A 406 -6.65 -8.75 15.30
CA GLY A 406 -5.60 -9.53 15.95
C GLY A 406 -4.60 -10.24 15.02
N GLY A 407 -4.91 -10.37 13.74
CA GLY A 407 -4.08 -11.08 12.76
C GLY A 407 -4.90 -11.94 11.79
N THR A 408 -4.22 -12.74 10.96
CA THR A 408 -4.83 -13.70 10.04
C THR A 408 -4.63 -15.13 10.51
N ARG A 409 -5.61 -16.00 10.28
CA ARG A 409 -5.58 -17.39 10.76
C ARG A 409 -5.29 -18.42 9.66
N SER A 410 -5.44 -18.02 8.39
CA SER A 410 -5.20 -18.88 7.22
C SER A 410 -4.45 -18.12 6.13
N ASP A 411 -3.77 -18.84 5.23
CA ASP A 411 -3.07 -18.22 4.09
C ASP A 411 -4.04 -17.50 3.17
N LEU A 412 -5.21 -18.08 2.92
CA LEU A 412 -6.24 -17.43 2.13
C LEU A 412 -6.74 -16.13 2.78
N GLY A 413 -6.96 -16.13 4.11
CA GLY A 413 -7.32 -14.92 4.86
C GLY A 413 -6.22 -13.85 4.84
N ARG A 414 -4.94 -14.26 4.85
CA ARG A 414 -3.79 -13.38 4.65
C ARG A 414 -3.81 -12.77 3.25
N ARG A 415 -3.95 -13.60 2.21
CA ARG A 415 -4.02 -13.17 0.81
C ARG A 415 -5.18 -12.19 0.58
N CYS A 416 -6.39 -12.50 1.10
CA CYS A 416 -7.55 -11.61 0.99
C CYS A 416 -7.29 -10.26 1.67
N ARG A 417 -6.72 -10.25 2.89
CA ARG A 417 -6.38 -9.01 3.60
C ARG A 417 -5.44 -8.13 2.77
N ASP A 418 -4.34 -8.69 2.30
CA ASP A 418 -3.34 -7.97 1.51
C ASP A 418 -3.94 -7.48 0.18
N THR A 419 -4.74 -8.32 -0.49
CA THR A 419 -5.41 -7.97 -1.74
C THR A 419 -6.37 -6.80 -1.57
N PHE A 420 -7.36 -6.92 -0.69
CA PHE A 420 -8.39 -5.88 -0.58
C PHE A 420 -7.86 -4.58 0.01
N LEU A 421 -6.85 -4.63 0.89
CA LEU A 421 -6.21 -3.42 1.37
C LEU A 421 -5.43 -2.72 0.25
N SER A 422 -4.71 -3.47 -0.58
CA SER A 422 -3.98 -2.94 -1.74
C SER A 422 -4.94 -2.28 -2.73
N LEU A 423 -5.98 -3.00 -3.15
CA LEU A 423 -6.95 -2.51 -4.12
C LEU A 423 -7.71 -1.28 -3.61
N LYS A 424 -8.15 -1.29 -2.34
CA LYS A 424 -8.81 -0.14 -1.71
C LYS A 424 -7.94 1.11 -1.73
N LYS A 425 -6.68 0.97 -1.33
CA LYS A 425 -5.74 2.10 -1.31
C LYS A 425 -5.43 2.60 -2.72
N THR A 426 -5.24 1.71 -3.66
CA THR A 426 -5.02 2.05 -5.06
C THR A 426 -6.24 2.75 -5.67
N CYS A 427 -7.45 2.23 -5.45
CA CYS A 427 -8.68 2.91 -5.84
C CYS A 427 -8.70 4.36 -5.35
N ARG A 428 -8.41 4.58 -4.07
CA ARG A 428 -8.40 5.93 -3.48
C ARG A 428 -7.38 6.86 -4.14
N LYS A 429 -6.18 6.36 -4.45
CA LYS A 429 -5.11 7.13 -5.10
C LYS A 429 -5.49 7.51 -6.54
N LEU A 430 -6.19 6.63 -7.23
CA LEU A 430 -6.67 6.84 -8.59
C LEU A 430 -8.05 7.54 -8.68
N GLY A 431 -8.61 8.01 -7.57
CA GLY A 431 -9.92 8.67 -7.54
C GLY A 431 -11.10 7.74 -7.81
N VAL A 432 -10.91 6.42 -7.72
CA VAL A 432 -11.94 5.40 -7.95
C VAL A 432 -12.69 5.12 -6.64
N SER A 433 -14.02 5.09 -6.69
CA SER A 433 -14.82 4.66 -5.54
C SER A 433 -14.63 3.16 -5.29
N PHE A 434 -14.07 2.79 -4.14
CA PHE A 434 -13.91 1.37 -3.77
C PHE A 434 -15.25 0.62 -3.70
N TRP A 435 -16.32 1.31 -3.30
CA TRP A 435 -17.69 0.76 -3.34
C TRP A 435 -18.09 0.37 -4.76
N GLN A 436 -17.94 1.28 -5.73
CA GLN A 436 -18.28 1.01 -7.12
C GLN A 436 -17.36 -0.04 -7.74
N PHE A 437 -16.07 -0.01 -7.42
CA PHE A 437 -15.10 -1.01 -7.84
C PHE A 437 -15.48 -2.43 -7.40
N LEU A 438 -15.88 -2.61 -6.14
CA LEU A 438 -16.36 -3.91 -5.66
C LEU A 438 -17.58 -4.39 -6.43
N LYS A 439 -18.56 -3.50 -6.66
CA LYS A 439 -19.77 -3.81 -7.43
C LYS A 439 -19.41 -4.27 -8.85
N ASP A 440 -18.58 -3.50 -9.52
CA ASP A 440 -18.17 -3.74 -10.91
C ASP A 440 -17.51 -5.12 -11.07
N ARG A 441 -16.55 -5.43 -10.22
CA ARG A 441 -15.84 -6.72 -10.27
C ARG A 441 -16.73 -7.90 -9.86
N LEU A 442 -17.60 -7.75 -8.86
CA LEU A 442 -18.51 -8.81 -8.41
C LEU A 442 -19.63 -9.09 -9.42
N SER A 443 -20.06 -8.09 -10.18
CA SER A 443 -21.10 -8.25 -11.22
C SER A 443 -20.53 -8.65 -12.58
N GLY A 444 -19.21 -8.56 -12.79
CA GLY A 444 -18.61 -8.77 -14.09
C GLY A 444 -18.91 -7.66 -15.11
N ALA A 445 -19.37 -6.48 -14.65
CA ALA A 445 -19.80 -5.40 -15.55
C ALA A 445 -18.64 -4.78 -16.34
N ALA A 446 -17.40 -4.82 -15.82
CA ALA A 446 -16.18 -4.31 -16.45
C ALA A 446 -16.29 -2.86 -16.95
N THR A 447 -17.07 -2.02 -16.26
CA THR A 447 -17.26 -0.60 -16.61
C THR A 447 -16.12 0.28 -16.06
N ILE A 448 -15.46 -0.18 -15.00
CA ILE A 448 -14.26 0.47 -14.45
C ILE A 448 -13.04 -0.25 -15.04
N PRO A 449 -12.15 0.44 -15.78
CA PRO A 449 -10.94 -0.17 -16.31
C PRO A 449 -10.11 -0.84 -15.20
N PRO A 450 -9.27 -1.84 -15.50
CA PRO A 450 -8.34 -2.41 -14.54
C PRO A 450 -7.48 -1.32 -13.88
N LEU A 451 -7.25 -1.42 -12.57
CA LEU A 451 -6.42 -0.44 -11.86
C LEU A 451 -5.01 -0.29 -12.46
N PRO A 452 -4.34 -1.37 -12.93
CA PRO A 452 -3.09 -1.24 -13.67
C PRO A 452 -3.18 -0.31 -14.90
N ASP A 453 -4.28 -0.37 -15.66
CA ASP A 453 -4.47 0.49 -16.83
C ASP A 453 -4.72 1.95 -16.42
N LEU A 454 -5.48 2.16 -15.35
CA LEU A 454 -5.65 3.51 -14.76
C LEU A 454 -4.33 4.08 -14.24
N MET A 455 -3.44 3.24 -13.69
CA MET A 455 -2.09 3.64 -13.29
C MET A 455 -1.27 4.11 -14.50
N ARG A 456 -1.29 3.37 -15.62
CA ARG A 456 -0.61 3.77 -16.87
C ARG A 456 -1.16 5.08 -17.41
N GLN A 457 -2.48 5.24 -17.42
CA GLN A 457 -3.14 6.47 -17.86
C GLN A 457 -2.77 7.67 -16.99
N ALA A 458 -2.79 7.50 -15.66
CA ALA A 458 -2.43 8.56 -14.73
C ALA A 458 -0.94 8.95 -14.84
N ALA A 459 -0.04 7.97 -15.02
CA ALA A 459 1.38 8.23 -15.22
C ALA A 459 1.67 8.96 -16.54
N ALA A 460 0.93 8.67 -17.61
CA ALA A 460 1.09 9.34 -18.89
C ALA A 460 0.54 10.79 -18.90
N ALA A 461 -0.28 11.17 -17.92
CA ALA A 461 -0.83 12.51 -17.77
C ALA A 461 0.07 13.46 -16.95
N HIS A 462 1.16 12.95 -16.36
CA HIS A 462 2.15 13.69 -15.57
C HIS A 462 3.51 13.72 -16.26
#